data_692879d7351239c69483ba59952665af
#
_entry.id   692879d7351239c69483ba59952665af
#
_cell.length_a   1.000
_cell.length_b   1.000
_cell.length_c   1.000
_cell.angle_alpha   90.00
_cell.angle_beta   90.00
_cell.angle_gamma   90.00
#
_symmetry.space_group_name_H-M   'P 1'
#
loop_
_entity.id
_entity.type
_entity.pdbx_description
1 polymer ?
#
loop_
_entity_poly.entity_id
_entity_poly.type
_entity_poly.pdbx_seq_one_letter_code
_entity_poly.pdbx_strand_id
1 'polypeptide(L)'
;SDLGIEVILKLFSKQGLINLFDFIDRSDPVLGENSQRIFALKDDYIHTVDSVISFLQGKNPTLANAIVQDDFLPQASRFSQLDELDWAFGSMGFQDKAKHFATLYLEDLSDFIIETVDENFGFSRYAERLGRSANSFDELYEKLHSEPTYIDQITLKSLHHLIEKTNPKIVGFSVPFPGNLYSAFRCAQFIKQNYPQIKIVMGGGFPNTELRSVSDIRVFQFFDFINLDDGEAPTEQLIRFVNGEISANELKRTFLLQNGEVVYMIYPLIHVYKQSQVG
;
A
#
# COMPACT_ATOMS: atom_id res chain seq x y z
N SER A 1 -5.53 -9.74 7.19
CA SER A 1 -5.05 -9.84 5.80
C SER A 1 -4.04 -8.74 5.52
N ASP A 2 -2.97 -9.05 4.79
CA ASP A 2 -2.04 -8.05 4.25
C ASP A 2 -2.52 -7.65 2.85
N LEU A 3 -3.28 -6.57 2.79
CA LEU A 3 -3.87 -6.09 1.55
C LEU A 3 -2.79 -5.65 0.53
N GLY A 4 -1.67 -5.09 1.00
CA GLY A 4 -0.57 -4.69 0.13
C GLY A 4 0.06 -5.88 -0.59
N ILE A 5 0.36 -6.96 0.13
CA ILE A 5 0.86 -8.20 -0.48
C ILE A 5 -0.16 -8.80 -1.45
N GLU A 6 -1.45 -8.81 -1.09
CA GLU A 6 -2.50 -9.31 -2.00
C GLU A 6 -2.57 -8.53 -3.31
N VAL A 7 -2.44 -7.20 -3.26
CA VAL A 7 -2.44 -6.34 -4.44
C VAL A 7 -1.22 -6.62 -5.32
N ILE A 8 -0.02 -6.70 -4.73
CA ILE A 8 1.20 -7.03 -5.46
C ILE A 8 1.09 -8.40 -6.13
N LEU A 9 0.63 -9.42 -5.42
CA LEU A 9 0.47 -10.76 -6.00
C LEU A 9 -0.61 -10.82 -7.10
N LYS A 10 -1.66 -10.00 -7.03
CA LYS A 10 -2.64 -9.88 -8.10
C LYS A 10 -2.07 -9.15 -9.32
N LEU A 11 -1.35 -8.06 -9.11
CA LEU A 11 -0.74 -7.27 -10.17
C LEU A 11 0.33 -8.07 -10.92
N PHE A 12 1.23 -8.71 -10.17
CA PHE A 12 2.31 -9.54 -10.69
C PHE A 12 1.92 -11.03 -10.79
N SER A 13 0.76 -11.28 -11.38
CA SER A 13 0.30 -12.59 -11.85
C SER A 13 0.12 -12.56 -13.36
N LYS A 14 0.05 -13.73 -14.00
CA LYS A 14 -0.23 -13.82 -15.44
C LYS A 14 -1.47 -13.01 -15.83
N GLN A 15 -2.59 -13.19 -15.11
CA GLN A 15 -3.82 -12.43 -15.40
C GLN A 15 -3.68 -10.95 -15.06
N GLY A 16 -2.92 -10.61 -14.01
CA GLY A 16 -2.65 -9.23 -13.63
C GLY A 16 -1.88 -8.49 -14.72
N LEU A 17 -0.83 -9.11 -15.28
CA LEU A 17 -0.06 -8.51 -16.37
C LEU A 17 -0.87 -8.41 -17.67
N ILE A 18 -1.69 -9.41 -18.03
CA ILE A 18 -2.61 -9.31 -19.16
C ILE A 18 -3.49 -8.06 -19.00
N ASN A 19 -4.13 -7.91 -17.85
CA ASN A 19 -5.01 -6.78 -17.59
C ASN A 19 -4.27 -5.44 -17.59
N LEU A 20 -3.03 -5.41 -17.11
CA LEU A 20 -2.18 -4.22 -17.08
C LEU A 20 -1.80 -3.79 -18.50
N PHE A 21 -1.30 -4.71 -19.31
CA PHE A 21 -0.92 -4.41 -20.69
C PHE A 21 -2.14 -4.01 -21.55
N ASP A 22 -3.30 -4.67 -21.35
CA ASP A 22 -4.56 -4.29 -21.99
C ASP A 22 -5.05 -2.90 -21.58
N PHE A 23 -4.84 -2.51 -20.33
CA PHE A 23 -5.16 -1.17 -19.84
C PHE A 23 -4.29 -0.12 -20.50
N ILE A 24 -2.97 -0.38 -20.60
CA ILE A 24 -2.00 0.53 -21.21
C ILE A 24 -2.26 0.65 -22.72
N ASP A 25 -2.54 -0.45 -23.40
CA ASP A 25 -2.87 -0.45 -24.84
C ASP A 25 -4.10 0.43 -25.15
N ARG A 26 -5.11 0.39 -24.29
CA ARG A 26 -6.31 1.24 -24.44
C ARG A 26 -6.08 2.71 -24.07
N SER A 27 -5.17 2.96 -23.12
CA SER A 27 -4.86 4.32 -22.67
C SER A 27 -3.95 5.06 -23.64
N ASP A 28 -3.23 4.32 -24.47
CA ASP A 28 -2.28 4.79 -25.49
C ASP A 28 -1.34 5.90 -24.98
N PRO A 29 -0.62 5.68 -23.84
CA PRO A 29 0.30 6.68 -23.30
C PRO A 29 1.54 6.81 -24.19
N VAL A 30 2.18 7.97 -24.15
CA VAL A 30 3.50 8.13 -24.78
C VAL A 30 4.52 7.33 -23.97
N LEU A 31 5.11 6.30 -24.59
CA LEU A 31 6.08 5.43 -23.94
C LEU A 31 7.51 5.93 -24.17
N GLY A 32 8.32 6.03 -23.13
CA GLY A 32 9.76 6.16 -23.21
C GLY A 32 10.43 4.90 -23.75
N GLU A 33 11.72 4.98 -24.06
CA GLU A 33 12.48 3.90 -24.72
C GLU A 33 12.41 2.58 -23.94
N ASN A 34 12.58 2.65 -22.60
CA ASN A 34 12.51 1.46 -21.74
C ASN A 34 11.11 0.84 -21.74
N SER A 35 10.08 1.66 -21.61
CA SER A 35 8.70 1.21 -21.60
C SER A 35 8.26 0.65 -22.97
N GLN A 36 8.75 1.18 -24.07
CA GLN A 36 8.57 0.59 -25.42
C GLN A 36 9.16 -0.82 -25.49
N ARG A 37 10.38 -1.00 -24.95
CA ARG A 37 11.03 -2.31 -24.89
C ARG A 37 10.23 -3.30 -24.04
N ILE A 38 9.80 -2.90 -22.84
CA ILE A 38 8.99 -3.77 -21.96
C ILE A 38 7.67 -4.13 -22.63
N PHE A 39 7.02 -3.16 -23.28
CA PHE A 39 5.76 -3.40 -24.00
C PHE A 39 5.94 -4.34 -25.19
N ALA A 40 7.05 -4.26 -25.91
CA ALA A 40 7.41 -5.19 -27.00
C ALA A 40 7.64 -6.62 -26.49
N LEU A 41 8.13 -6.79 -25.25
CA LEU A 41 8.37 -8.07 -24.58
C LEU A 41 7.18 -8.54 -23.71
N LYS A 42 6.01 -7.92 -23.84
CA LYS A 42 4.86 -8.17 -22.97
C LYS A 42 4.49 -9.64 -22.84
N ASP A 43 4.55 -10.39 -23.94
CA ASP A 43 4.19 -11.81 -23.95
C ASP A 43 5.18 -12.64 -23.10
N ASP A 44 6.46 -12.31 -23.15
CA ASP A 44 7.49 -12.97 -22.34
C ASP A 44 7.30 -12.65 -20.85
N TYR A 45 7.01 -11.39 -20.48
CA TYR A 45 6.66 -11.02 -19.12
C TYR A 45 5.41 -11.76 -18.62
N ILE A 46 4.36 -11.85 -19.42
CA ILE A 46 3.12 -12.56 -19.10
C ILE A 46 3.36 -14.06 -18.89
N HIS A 47 4.25 -14.67 -19.69
CA HIS A 47 4.55 -16.10 -19.58
C HIS A 47 5.45 -16.47 -18.40
N THR A 48 6.31 -15.56 -17.96
CA THR A 48 7.34 -15.83 -16.93
C THR A 48 6.93 -15.41 -15.52
N VAL A 49 6.03 -14.43 -15.35
CA VAL A 49 5.76 -13.78 -14.06
C VAL A 49 5.35 -14.74 -12.95
N ASP A 50 4.44 -15.69 -13.19
CA ASP A 50 4.00 -16.64 -12.15
C ASP A 50 5.15 -17.50 -11.66
N SER A 51 6.05 -17.93 -12.57
CA SER A 51 7.24 -18.70 -12.25
C SER A 51 8.24 -17.90 -11.42
N VAL A 52 8.47 -16.62 -11.78
CA VAL A 52 9.35 -15.69 -11.06
C VAL A 52 8.82 -15.44 -9.65
N ILE A 53 7.52 -15.14 -9.51
CA ILE A 53 6.89 -14.93 -8.19
C ILE A 53 6.98 -16.20 -7.34
N SER A 54 6.71 -17.37 -7.92
CA SER A 54 6.83 -18.66 -7.23
C SER A 54 8.27 -18.92 -6.74
N PHE A 55 9.26 -18.58 -7.57
CA PHE A 55 10.67 -18.68 -7.19
C PHE A 55 11.02 -17.75 -6.03
N LEU A 56 10.65 -16.49 -6.08
CA LEU A 56 10.90 -15.50 -5.01
C LEU A 56 10.20 -15.88 -3.70
N GLN A 57 9.07 -16.58 -3.78
CA GLN A 57 8.38 -17.15 -2.61
C GLN A 57 9.03 -18.42 -2.07
N GLY A 58 10.12 -18.91 -2.69
CA GLY A 58 10.81 -20.14 -2.29
C GLY A 58 10.09 -21.43 -2.69
N LYS A 59 9.04 -21.37 -3.51
CA LYS A 59 8.24 -22.54 -3.93
C LYS A 59 8.84 -23.31 -5.11
N ASN A 60 9.72 -22.68 -5.90
CA ASN A 60 10.37 -23.29 -7.08
C ASN A 60 11.87 -22.96 -7.11
N PRO A 61 12.69 -23.50 -6.20
CA PRO A 61 14.11 -23.18 -6.13
C PRO A 61 14.94 -23.68 -7.34
N THR A 62 14.46 -24.67 -8.09
CA THR A 62 15.13 -25.20 -9.28
C THR A 62 15.11 -24.23 -10.45
N LEU A 63 14.21 -23.24 -10.48
CA LEU A 63 14.14 -22.21 -11.50
C LEU A 63 15.41 -21.34 -11.54
N ALA A 64 16.19 -21.30 -10.47
CA ALA A 64 17.43 -20.55 -10.42
C ALA A 64 18.38 -20.83 -11.59
N ASN A 65 18.43 -22.09 -12.06
CA ASN A 65 19.29 -22.48 -13.20
C ASN A 65 18.83 -21.75 -14.48
N ALA A 66 17.54 -21.78 -14.79
CA ALA A 66 17.01 -21.10 -15.97
C ALA A 66 17.17 -19.58 -15.89
N ILE A 67 16.96 -19.00 -14.71
CA ILE A 67 17.11 -17.55 -14.48
C ILE A 67 18.54 -17.07 -14.72
N VAL A 68 19.56 -17.87 -14.33
CA VAL A 68 20.96 -17.42 -14.39
C VAL A 68 21.66 -17.80 -15.69
N GLN A 69 21.31 -18.94 -16.31
CA GLN A 69 22.04 -19.52 -17.42
C GLN A 69 21.41 -19.27 -18.78
N ASP A 70 20.11 -19.04 -18.83
CA ASP A 70 19.35 -18.97 -20.07
C ASP A 70 18.64 -17.62 -20.23
N ASP A 71 18.22 -17.32 -21.45
CA ASP A 71 17.36 -16.17 -21.80
C ASP A 71 15.91 -16.38 -21.31
N PHE A 72 15.77 -16.89 -20.07
CA PHE A 72 14.45 -17.15 -19.48
C PHE A 72 13.70 -15.89 -19.11
N LEU A 73 14.41 -14.88 -18.61
CA LEU A 73 13.80 -13.62 -18.21
C LEU A 73 13.87 -12.60 -19.37
N PRO A 74 12.77 -11.95 -19.73
CA PRO A 74 12.84 -10.73 -20.54
C PRO A 74 13.64 -9.67 -19.77
N GLN A 75 14.53 -8.98 -20.48
CA GLN A 75 15.47 -8.04 -19.89
C GLN A 75 15.26 -6.64 -20.47
N ALA A 76 15.08 -5.65 -19.60
CA ALA A 76 15.02 -4.25 -19.96
C ALA A 76 16.16 -3.45 -19.30
N SER A 77 15.97 -2.18 -19.01
CA SER A 77 17.07 -1.29 -18.61
C SER A 77 17.77 -1.66 -17.30
N ARG A 78 17.06 -2.30 -16.36
CA ARG A 78 17.65 -2.71 -15.07
C ARG A 78 18.74 -3.75 -15.24
N PHE A 79 18.68 -4.56 -16.30
CA PHE A 79 19.68 -5.57 -16.60
C PHE A 79 20.97 -5.00 -17.24
N SER A 80 20.95 -3.79 -17.76
CA SER A 80 22.16 -3.16 -18.35
C SER A 80 23.30 -2.92 -17.35
N GLN A 81 23.01 -2.93 -16.05
CA GLN A 81 24.00 -2.75 -14.99
C GLN A 81 24.71 -4.05 -14.58
N LEU A 82 24.33 -5.19 -15.13
CA LEU A 82 24.90 -6.49 -14.74
C LEU A 82 26.38 -6.65 -15.10
N ASP A 83 26.82 -6.08 -16.23
CA ASP A 83 28.21 -6.15 -16.67
C ASP A 83 29.18 -5.49 -15.68
N GLU A 84 28.73 -4.48 -14.94
CA GLU A 84 29.50 -3.81 -13.89
C GLU A 84 29.53 -4.59 -12.56
N LEU A 85 28.60 -5.51 -12.37
CA LEU A 85 28.39 -6.23 -11.11
C LEU A 85 28.93 -7.66 -11.12
N ASP A 86 29.33 -8.21 -12.28
CA ASP A 86 29.82 -9.60 -12.38
C ASP A 86 31.03 -9.88 -11.45
N TRP A 87 31.87 -8.88 -11.18
CA TRP A 87 32.95 -9.01 -10.20
C TRP A 87 32.42 -9.07 -8.74
N ALA A 88 31.31 -8.42 -8.45
CA ALA A 88 30.70 -8.41 -7.10
C ALA A 88 30.00 -9.73 -6.77
N PHE A 89 29.53 -10.47 -7.79
CA PHE A 89 28.86 -11.75 -7.63
C PHE A 89 29.81 -12.93 -7.44
N GLY A 90 31.14 -12.74 -7.58
CA GLY A 90 32.13 -13.83 -7.42
C GLY A 90 32.10 -14.52 -6.05
N SER A 91 31.50 -13.90 -5.03
CA SER A 91 31.28 -14.46 -3.69
C SER A 91 29.82 -14.78 -3.38
N MET A 92 28.87 -14.43 -4.24
CA MET A 92 27.44 -14.72 -4.05
C MET A 92 27.10 -16.14 -4.55
N GLY A 93 26.31 -16.85 -3.77
CA GLY A 93 25.80 -18.16 -4.18
C GLY A 93 24.89 -18.03 -5.41
N PHE A 94 24.83 -19.10 -6.21
CA PHE A 94 24.02 -19.20 -7.42
C PHE A 94 22.53 -18.82 -7.20
N GLN A 95 21.97 -19.22 -6.07
CA GLN A 95 20.59 -18.89 -5.69
C GLN A 95 20.40 -17.38 -5.44
N ASP A 96 21.41 -16.72 -4.88
CA ASP A 96 21.33 -15.29 -4.60
C ASP A 96 21.47 -14.47 -5.89
N LYS A 97 22.30 -14.93 -6.84
CA LYS A 97 22.36 -14.36 -8.19
C LYS A 97 20.99 -14.47 -8.89
N ALA A 98 20.34 -15.63 -8.81
CA ALA A 98 19.01 -15.83 -9.39
C ALA A 98 17.94 -14.92 -8.75
N LYS A 99 17.96 -14.76 -7.43
CA LYS A 99 17.07 -13.84 -6.73
C LYS A 99 17.30 -12.39 -7.17
N HIS A 100 18.55 -11.99 -7.34
CA HIS A 100 18.89 -10.65 -7.82
C HIS A 100 18.30 -10.41 -9.22
N PHE A 101 18.48 -11.34 -10.15
CA PHE A 101 17.92 -11.23 -11.51
C PHE A 101 16.36 -11.18 -11.47
N ALA A 102 15.74 -12.02 -10.65
CA ALA A 102 14.31 -11.98 -10.44
C ALA A 102 13.84 -10.64 -9.84
N THR A 103 14.67 -9.98 -9.02
CA THR A 103 14.39 -8.65 -8.50
C THR A 103 14.48 -7.58 -9.59
N LEU A 104 15.53 -7.61 -10.42
CA LEU A 104 15.67 -6.68 -11.56
C LEU A 104 14.50 -6.80 -12.54
N TYR A 105 14.03 -8.02 -12.80
CA TYR A 105 12.84 -8.28 -13.60
C TYR A 105 11.58 -7.58 -13.03
N LEU A 106 11.37 -7.66 -11.71
CA LEU A 106 10.26 -6.96 -11.06
C LEU A 106 10.46 -5.43 -11.06
N GLU A 107 11.69 -4.96 -10.93
CA GLU A 107 12.02 -3.54 -10.97
C GLU A 107 11.80 -2.94 -12.37
N ASP A 108 12.12 -3.66 -13.46
CA ASP A 108 11.75 -3.25 -14.81
C ASP A 108 10.24 -3.05 -14.96
N LEU A 109 9.44 -4.02 -14.47
CA LEU A 109 7.97 -3.89 -14.46
C LEU A 109 7.49 -2.75 -13.56
N SER A 110 8.18 -2.50 -12.43
CA SER A 110 7.87 -1.37 -11.55
C SER A 110 8.10 -0.03 -12.25
N ASP A 111 9.24 0.14 -12.92
CA ASP A 111 9.56 1.35 -13.69
C ASP A 111 8.52 1.57 -14.80
N PHE A 112 8.11 0.49 -15.48
CA PHE A 112 7.05 0.53 -16.48
C PHE A 112 5.73 1.03 -15.92
N ILE A 113 5.31 0.52 -14.75
CA ILE A 113 4.07 0.94 -14.07
C ILE A 113 4.17 2.41 -13.64
N ILE A 114 5.31 2.83 -13.10
CA ILE A 114 5.55 4.22 -12.68
C ILE A 114 5.38 5.18 -13.86
N GLU A 115 5.93 4.84 -15.00
CA GLU A 115 5.88 5.69 -16.19
C GLU A 115 4.49 5.71 -16.83
N THR A 116 3.78 4.57 -16.86
CA THR A 116 2.60 4.42 -17.72
C THR A 116 1.26 4.44 -16.99
N VAL A 117 1.25 4.15 -15.69
CA VAL A 117 0.01 3.90 -14.93
C VAL A 117 -0.10 4.73 -13.66
N ASP A 118 0.96 4.78 -12.85
CA ASP A 118 0.91 5.43 -11.54
C ASP A 118 2.30 5.85 -11.06
N GLU A 119 2.61 7.14 -11.18
CA GLU A 119 3.89 7.74 -10.77
C GLU A 119 4.27 7.50 -9.30
N ASN A 120 3.30 7.13 -8.45
CA ASN A 120 3.51 6.88 -7.04
C ASN A 120 3.70 5.38 -6.73
N PHE A 121 3.72 4.51 -7.75
CA PHE A 121 3.87 3.08 -7.54
C PHE A 121 5.21 2.73 -6.86
N GLY A 122 5.19 1.71 -6.02
CA GLY A 122 6.37 1.14 -5.37
C GLY A 122 5.99 -0.09 -4.54
N PHE A 123 6.87 -1.10 -4.49
CA PHE A 123 6.58 -2.37 -3.80
C PHE A 123 6.32 -2.21 -2.30
N SER A 124 7.09 -1.36 -1.63
CA SER A 124 6.99 -1.14 -0.17
C SER A 124 6.74 0.31 0.21
N ARG A 125 6.77 1.23 -0.75
CA ARG A 125 6.77 2.68 -0.53
C ARG A 125 5.76 3.40 -1.44
N TYR A 126 4.64 2.75 -1.72
CA TYR A 126 3.60 3.33 -2.54
C TYR A 126 3.14 4.67 -1.97
N ALA A 127 3.21 5.70 -2.79
CA ALA A 127 2.86 7.07 -2.41
C ALA A 127 3.54 7.60 -1.12
N GLU A 128 4.74 7.09 -0.77
CA GLU A 128 5.46 7.47 0.45
C GLU A 128 5.69 8.99 0.56
N ARG A 129 5.91 9.66 -0.58
CA ARG A 129 6.06 11.13 -0.62
C ARG A 129 4.85 11.85 -0.03
N LEU A 130 3.64 11.38 -0.34
CA LEU A 130 2.40 11.96 0.19
C LEU A 130 2.25 11.79 1.71
N GLY A 131 2.81 10.70 2.25
CA GLY A 131 2.83 10.46 3.70
C GLY A 131 3.96 11.18 4.43
N ARG A 132 5.04 11.55 3.72
CA ARG A 132 6.18 12.28 4.30
C ARG A 132 6.00 13.79 4.31
N SER A 133 5.07 14.33 3.53
CA SER A 133 4.69 15.76 3.58
C SER A 133 3.99 16.11 4.91
N ALA A 134 4.57 15.66 6.02
CA ALA A 134 3.96 15.61 7.35
C ALA A 134 3.59 16.98 7.95
N ASN A 135 3.93 18.10 7.29
CA ASN A 135 3.55 19.43 7.74
C ASN A 135 2.13 19.85 7.31
N SER A 136 1.50 19.11 6.39
CA SER A 136 0.15 19.43 5.93
C SER A 136 -0.55 18.16 5.39
N PHE A 137 -1.80 18.00 5.77
CA PHE A 137 -2.68 16.96 5.22
C PHE A 137 -3.19 17.32 3.82
N ASP A 138 -2.91 18.53 3.32
CA ASP A 138 -3.51 19.09 2.11
C ASP A 138 -3.18 18.27 0.86
N GLU A 139 -1.90 17.95 0.60
CA GLU A 139 -1.50 17.21 -0.58
C GLU A 139 -2.15 15.81 -0.63
N LEU A 140 -2.18 15.12 0.51
CA LEU A 140 -2.84 13.83 0.64
C LEU A 140 -4.35 13.96 0.43
N TYR A 141 -4.96 14.98 1.03
CA TYR A 141 -6.39 15.26 0.92
C TYR A 141 -6.81 15.55 -0.52
N GLU A 142 -6.06 16.40 -1.25
CA GLU A 142 -6.28 16.67 -2.67
C GLU A 142 -6.16 15.41 -3.53
N LYS A 143 -5.12 14.60 -3.30
CA LYS A 143 -4.95 13.33 -4.03
C LYS A 143 -6.12 12.37 -3.79
N LEU A 144 -6.70 12.33 -2.60
CA LEU A 144 -7.87 11.51 -2.29
C LEU A 144 -9.15 11.98 -3.01
N HIS A 145 -9.20 13.23 -3.48
CA HIS A 145 -10.31 13.76 -4.28
C HIS A 145 -10.13 13.56 -5.79
N SER A 146 -8.93 13.12 -6.23
CA SER A 146 -8.73 12.70 -7.61
C SER A 146 -9.30 11.30 -7.86
N GLU A 147 -9.54 10.99 -9.14
CA GLU A 147 -9.97 9.65 -9.56
C GLU A 147 -9.01 8.56 -9.05
N PRO A 148 -9.54 7.41 -8.62
CA PRO A 148 -8.73 6.28 -8.21
C PRO A 148 -7.83 5.79 -9.34
N THR A 149 -6.53 5.60 -9.06
CA THR A 149 -5.59 5.04 -10.02
C THR A 149 -5.93 3.58 -10.35
N TYR A 150 -5.25 3.02 -11.35
CA TYR A 150 -5.39 1.59 -11.66
C TYR A 150 -5.03 0.71 -10.46
N ILE A 151 -3.99 1.08 -9.71
CA ILE A 151 -3.56 0.39 -8.49
C ILE A 151 -4.61 0.53 -7.37
N ASP A 152 -5.17 1.72 -7.19
CA ASP A 152 -6.28 1.94 -6.27
C ASP A 152 -7.46 1.02 -6.59
N GLN A 153 -7.82 0.89 -7.87
CA GLN A 153 -8.94 0.03 -8.29
C GLN A 153 -8.72 -1.45 -7.94
N ILE A 154 -7.49 -1.97 -8.10
CA ILE A 154 -7.15 -3.34 -7.69
C ILE A 154 -7.28 -3.46 -6.16
N THR A 155 -6.78 -2.48 -5.42
CA THR A 155 -6.82 -2.40 -3.96
C THR A 155 -8.27 -2.40 -3.46
N LEU A 156 -9.09 -1.51 -4.00
CA LEU A 156 -10.49 -1.34 -3.60
C LEU A 156 -11.35 -2.56 -3.96
N LYS A 157 -11.11 -3.22 -5.10
CA LYS A 157 -11.76 -4.49 -5.43
C LYS A 157 -11.41 -5.60 -4.44
N SER A 158 -10.15 -5.65 -3.99
CA SER A 158 -9.70 -6.62 -3.00
C SER A 158 -10.33 -6.36 -1.63
N LEU A 159 -10.37 -5.09 -1.21
CA LEU A 159 -11.02 -4.66 0.01
C LEU A 159 -12.51 -4.95 0.00
N HIS A 160 -13.21 -4.62 -1.08
CA HIS A 160 -14.63 -4.91 -1.27
C HIS A 160 -14.92 -6.40 -1.06
N HIS A 161 -14.18 -7.27 -1.76
CA HIS A 161 -14.34 -8.71 -1.61
C HIS A 161 -14.13 -9.19 -0.16
N LEU A 162 -13.13 -8.61 0.53
CA LEU A 162 -12.85 -8.96 1.92
C LEU A 162 -13.99 -8.54 2.86
N ILE A 163 -14.53 -7.33 2.67
CA ILE A 163 -15.66 -6.81 3.46
C ILE A 163 -16.91 -7.67 3.24
N GLU A 164 -17.27 -7.96 1.99
CA GLU A 164 -18.43 -8.81 1.68
C GLU A 164 -18.29 -10.21 2.28
N LYS A 165 -17.08 -10.78 2.26
CA LYS A 165 -16.82 -12.10 2.85
C LYS A 165 -16.92 -12.12 4.38
N THR A 166 -16.50 -11.04 5.06
CA THR A 166 -16.36 -11.02 6.52
C THR A 166 -17.46 -10.27 7.25
N ASN A 167 -18.18 -9.39 6.55
CA ASN A 167 -19.23 -8.50 7.09
C ASN A 167 -18.84 -7.87 8.44
N PRO A 168 -17.73 -7.11 8.51
CA PRO A 168 -17.18 -6.63 9.76
C PRO A 168 -17.98 -5.45 10.31
N LYS A 169 -18.04 -5.31 11.65
CA LYS A 169 -18.52 -4.08 12.31
C LYS A 169 -17.43 -3.01 12.43
N ILE A 170 -16.18 -3.47 12.48
CA ILE A 170 -14.99 -2.61 12.63
C ILE A 170 -13.96 -3.07 11.61
N VAL A 171 -13.32 -2.10 10.93
CA VAL A 171 -12.13 -2.31 10.09
C VAL A 171 -10.97 -1.52 10.68
N GLY A 172 -9.89 -2.23 11.03
CA GLY A 172 -8.66 -1.65 11.53
C GLY A 172 -7.58 -1.61 10.44
N PHE A 173 -6.96 -0.46 10.25
CA PHE A 173 -5.80 -0.29 9.39
C PHE A 173 -4.53 -0.17 10.24
N SER A 174 -3.61 -1.10 10.08
CA SER A 174 -2.26 -0.95 10.61
C SER A 174 -1.42 -0.19 9.60
N VAL A 175 -0.98 1.01 9.99
CA VAL A 175 -0.12 1.89 9.18
C VAL A 175 1.26 1.96 9.83
N PRO A 176 2.18 1.04 9.46
CA PRO A 176 3.50 1.01 10.08
C PRO A 176 4.41 2.14 9.60
N PHE A 177 4.28 2.57 8.34
CA PHE A 177 5.18 3.52 7.68
C PHE A 177 4.40 4.53 6.82
N PRO A 178 5.02 5.68 6.46
CA PRO A 178 4.40 6.69 5.57
C PRO A 178 3.88 6.14 4.26
N GLY A 179 4.57 5.15 3.67
CA GLY A 179 4.17 4.51 2.41
C GLY A 179 2.87 3.69 2.47
N ASN A 180 2.30 3.48 3.67
CA ASN A 180 1.02 2.81 3.82
C ASN A 180 -0.14 3.79 4.04
N LEU A 181 0.18 5.08 4.27
CA LEU A 181 -0.80 6.07 4.70
C LEU A 181 -1.85 6.35 3.61
N TYR A 182 -1.41 6.67 2.39
CA TYR A 182 -2.32 6.97 1.29
C TYR A 182 -3.32 5.82 1.04
N SER A 183 -2.81 4.59 0.95
CA SER A 183 -3.67 3.42 0.71
C SER A 183 -4.67 3.20 1.84
N ALA A 184 -4.28 3.45 3.10
CA ALA A 184 -5.19 3.36 4.24
C ALA A 184 -6.32 4.40 4.15
N PHE A 185 -6.00 5.66 3.78
CA PHE A 185 -7.00 6.71 3.58
C PHE A 185 -7.91 6.42 2.38
N ARG A 186 -7.37 5.95 1.26
CA ARG A 186 -8.15 5.58 0.07
C ARG A 186 -9.11 4.43 0.38
N CYS A 187 -8.66 3.43 1.11
CA CYS A 187 -9.51 2.33 1.59
C CYS A 187 -10.58 2.82 2.57
N ALA A 188 -10.22 3.68 3.52
CA ALA A 188 -11.16 4.27 4.47
C ALA A 188 -12.23 5.11 3.77
N GLN A 189 -11.85 5.92 2.77
CA GLN A 189 -12.77 6.68 1.92
C GLN A 189 -13.81 5.75 1.26
N PHE A 190 -13.34 4.68 0.65
CA PHE A 190 -14.20 3.69 0.02
C PHE A 190 -15.20 3.06 1.01
N ILE A 191 -14.72 2.70 2.21
CA ILE A 191 -15.59 2.14 3.26
C ILE A 191 -16.63 3.17 3.70
N LYS A 192 -16.24 4.43 3.94
CA LYS A 192 -17.18 5.49 4.33
C LYS A 192 -18.28 5.70 3.31
N GLN A 193 -17.94 5.62 2.02
CA GLN A 193 -18.89 5.83 0.93
C GLN A 193 -19.85 4.64 0.72
N ASN A 194 -19.35 3.42 0.84
CA ASN A 194 -20.10 2.22 0.46
C ASN A 194 -20.64 1.42 1.67
N TYR A 195 -20.04 1.57 2.85
CA TYR A 195 -20.34 0.84 4.08
C TYR A 195 -20.36 1.76 5.30
N PRO A 196 -21.21 2.81 5.34
CA PRO A 196 -21.18 3.85 6.38
C PRO A 196 -21.41 3.34 7.79
N GLN A 197 -21.97 2.13 7.95
CA GLN A 197 -22.19 1.48 9.24
C GLN A 197 -20.90 0.91 9.85
N ILE A 198 -19.85 0.67 9.05
CA ILE A 198 -18.59 0.11 9.52
C ILE A 198 -17.78 1.20 10.23
N LYS A 199 -17.31 0.92 11.43
CA LYS A 199 -16.36 1.79 12.14
C LYS A 199 -14.94 1.55 11.66
N ILE A 200 -14.19 2.63 11.46
CA ILE A 200 -12.85 2.58 10.90
C ILE A 200 -11.87 3.11 11.91
N VAL A 201 -10.81 2.33 12.20
CA VAL A 201 -9.75 2.74 13.10
C VAL A 201 -8.38 2.64 12.43
N MET A 202 -7.53 3.65 12.63
CA MET A 202 -6.12 3.64 12.26
C MET A 202 -5.28 3.37 13.49
N GLY A 203 -4.24 2.54 13.33
CA GLY A 203 -3.20 2.29 14.33
C GLY A 203 -1.89 1.92 13.63
N GLY A 204 -0.87 1.54 14.40
CA GLY A 204 0.45 1.14 13.91
C GLY A 204 1.53 2.17 14.19
N GLY A 205 2.72 1.96 13.61
CA GLY A 205 3.92 2.79 13.89
C GLY A 205 3.76 4.25 13.50
N PHE A 206 3.20 4.53 12.31
CA PHE A 206 3.05 5.89 11.81
C PHE A 206 2.16 6.78 12.71
N PRO A 207 0.95 6.37 13.14
CA PRO A 207 0.20 7.16 14.11
C PRO A 207 0.95 7.41 15.41
N ASN A 208 1.75 6.45 15.86
CA ASN A 208 2.52 6.57 17.10
C ASN A 208 3.66 7.58 17.03
N THR A 209 4.19 7.87 15.87
CA THR A 209 5.28 8.85 15.69
C THR A 209 4.77 10.19 15.19
N GLU A 210 3.89 10.18 14.18
CA GLU A 210 3.53 11.37 13.42
C GLU A 210 2.18 11.98 13.83
N LEU A 211 1.24 11.18 14.38
CA LEU A 211 -0.12 11.62 14.66
C LEU A 211 -0.41 11.84 16.16
N ARG A 212 0.60 11.91 17.02
CA ARG A 212 0.41 12.13 18.47
C ARG A 212 -0.25 13.46 18.83
N SER A 213 -0.25 14.42 17.92
CA SER A 213 -0.87 15.74 18.08
C SER A 213 -1.80 16.08 16.94
N VAL A 214 -2.44 15.06 16.34
CA VAL A 214 -3.38 15.28 15.23
C VAL A 214 -4.50 16.20 15.67
N SER A 215 -4.69 17.29 14.93
CA SER A 215 -5.73 18.29 15.16
C SER A 215 -6.56 18.61 13.92
N ASP A 216 -6.16 18.09 12.76
CA ASP A 216 -6.89 18.30 11.51
C ASP A 216 -8.17 17.46 11.49
N ILE A 217 -9.31 18.15 11.57
CA ILE A 217 -10.62 17.52 11.60
C ILE A 217 -10.94 16.71 10.33
N ARG A 218 -10.29 17.05 9.19
CA ARG A 218 -10.51 16.36 7.90
C ARG A 218 -10.09 14.89 7.95
N VAL A 219 -9.12 14.54 8.79
CA VAL A 219 -8.69 13.14 9.01
C VAL A 219 -9.86 12.28 9.46
N PHE A 220 -10.76 12.84 10.27
CA PHE A 220 -11.94 12.16 10.81
C PHE A 220 -13.13 12.06 9.84
N GLN A 221 -12.97 12.57 8.62
CA GLN A 221 -13.87 12.22 7.52
C GLN A 221 -13.64 10.79 7.01
N PHE A 222 -12.44 10.27 7.24
CA PHE A 222 -12.00 8.94 6.80
C PHE A 222 -11.98 7.91 7.94
N PHE A 223 -11.51 8.30 9.10
CA PHE A 223 -11.37 7.43 10.27
C PHE A 223 -12.29 7.88 11.40
N ASP A 224 -12.97 6.94 12.05
CA ASP A 224 -13.72 7.23 13.27
C ASP A 224 -12.79 7.37 14.48
N PHE A 225 -11.68 6.60 14.46
CA PHE A 225 -10.73 6.52 15.57
C PHE A 225 -9.28 6.42 15.09
N ILE A 226 -8.36 6.98 15.89
CA ILE A 226 -6.92 6.74 15.73
C ILE A 226 -6.40 6.24 17.08
N ASN A 227 -5.92 5.00 17.09
CA ASN A 227 -5.34 4.36 18.27
C ASN A 227 -3.83 4.56 18.32
N LEU A 228 -3.32 4.93 19.49
CA LEU A 228 -1.90 5.09 19.74
C LEU A 228 -1.35 3.98 20.65
N ASP A 229 -0.04 3.95 20.71
CA ASP A 229 0.81 3.06 21.52
C ASP A 229 0.63 1.57 21.17
N ASP A 230 0.69 0.67 22.15
CA ASP A 230 0.65 -0.79 21.99
C ASP A 230 -0.70 -1.36 21.57
N GLY A 231 -1.56 -0.68 21.00
CA GLY A 231 -2.79 -1.11 20.31
C GLY A 231 -3.73 -2.09 21.05
N GLU A 232 -3.25 -2.94 21.94
CA GLU A 232 -4.03 -3.99 22.61
C GLU A 232 -5.16 -3.40 23.45
N ALA A 233 -4.81 -2.59 24.45
CA ALA A 233 -5.81 -1.98 25.32
C ALA A 233 -6.75 -0.99 24.59
N PRO A 234 -6.26 -0.10 23.68
CA PRO A 234 -7.12 0.73 22.85
C PRO A 234 -8.10 -0.09 22.01
N THR A 235 -7.64 -1.17 21.40
CA THR A 235 -8.47 -2.02 20.55
C THR A 235 -9.56 -2.75 21.36
N GLU A 236 -9.21 -3.29 22.53
CA GLU A 236 -10.19 -3.92 23.42
C GLU A 236 -11.29 -2.95 23.82
N GLN A 237 -10.90 -1.73 24.26
CA GLN A 237 -11.88 -0.71 24.65
C GLN A 237 -12.74 -0.26 23.46
N LEU A 238 -12.14 -0.13 22.28
CA LEU A 238 -12.89 0.22 21.06
C LEU A 238 -13.94 -0.85 20.71
N ILE A 239 -13.58 -2.13 20.79
CA ILE A 239 -14.55 -3.23 20.56
C ILE A 239 -15.70 -3.15 21.55
N ARG A 240 -15.42 -2.96 22.84
CA ARG A 240 -16.43 -2.80 23.88
C ARG A 240 -17.33 -1.58 23.65
N PHE A 241 -16.73 -0.46 23.23
CA PHE A 241 -17.46 0.75 22.87
C PHE A 241 -18.43 0.51 21.70
N VAL A 242 -17.95 -0.10 20.60
CA VAL A 242 -18.78 -0.40 19.42
C VAL A 242 -19.88 -1.40 19.72
N ASN A 243 -19.66 -2.29 20.69
CA ASN A 243 -20.70 -3.19 21.19
C ASN A 243 -21.70 -2.52 22.18
N GLY A 244 -21.47 -1.25 22.57
CA GLY A 244 -22.32 -0.53 23.51
C GLY A 244 -22.10 -0.90 24.98
N GLU A 245 -20.98 -1.55 25.31
CA GLU A 245 -20.65 -1.99 26.67
C GLU A 245 -20.05 -0.87 27.53
N ILE A 246 -19.40 0.10 26.90
CA ILE A 246 -18.77 1.26 27.54
C ILE A 246 -19.10 2.54 26.80
N SER A 247 -18.89 3.68 27.46
CA SER A 247 -19.02 5.00 26.86
C SER A 247 -17.71 5.46 26.19
N ALA A 248 -17.76 6.48 25.32
CA ALA A 248 -16.60 7.05 24.66
C ALA A 248 -15.55 7.56 25.65
N ASN A 249 -15.96 8.04 26.84
CA ASN A 249 -15.06 8.55 27.87
C ASN A 249 -14.16 7.47 28.51
N GLU A 250 -14.46 6.21 28.27
CA GLU A 250 -13.69 5.07 28.78
C GLU A 250 -12.68 4.54 27.75
N LEU A 251 -12.66 5.11 26.53
CA LEU A 251 -11.65 4.80 25.54
C LEU A 251 -10.24 5.18 26.04
N LYS A 252 -9.24 4.43 25.61
CA LYS A 252 -7.84 4.61 26.01
C LYS A 252 -6.99 4.93 24.80
N ARG A 253 -6.14 5.96 24.93
CA ARG A 253 -5.13 6.31 23.92
C ARG A 253 -5.70 6.39 22.50
N THR A 254 -6.89 6.97 22.38
CA THR A 254 -7.68 7.01 21.16
C THR A 254 -8.08 8.44 20.84
N PHE A 255 -7.75 8.91 19.64
CA PHE A 255 -8.32 10.12 19.08
C PHE A 255 -9.66 9.83 18.42
N LEU A 256 -10.60 10.75 18.56
CA LEU A 256 -11.90 10.77 17.86
C LEU A 256 -12.39 12.21 17.68
N LEU A 257 -13.37 12.38 16.81
CA LEU A 257 -14.07 13.65 16.66
C LEU A 257 -15.27 13.68 17.58
N GLN A 258 -15.34 14.65 18.50
CA GLN A 258 -16.47 14.84 19.40
C GLN A 258 -16.87 16.31 19.42
N ASN A 259 -18.15 16.60 19.15
CA ASN A 259 -18.70 17.97 19.09
C ASN A 259 -17.94 18.92 18.14
N GLY A 260 -17.36 18.40 17.05
CA GLY A 260 -16.59 19.17 16.07
C GLY A 260 -15.14 19.46 16.48
N GLU A 261 -14.67 18.93 17.58
CA GLU A 261 -13.28 19.03 18.05
C GLU A 261 -12.60 17.66 18.09
N VAL A 262 -11.29 17.65 17.80
CA VAL A 262 -10.47 16.43 17.93
C VAL A 262 -10.14 16.23 19.41
N VAL A 263 -10.53 15.10 19.96
CA VAL A 263 -10.38 14.77 21.37
C VAL A 263 -9.49 13.53 21.51
N TYR A 264 -8.54 13.60 22.43
CA TYR A 264 -7.70 12.45 22.80
C TYR A 264 -8.17 11.87 24.14
N MET A 265 -8.61 10.63 24.11
CA MET A 265 -9.07 9.90 25.28
C MET A 265 -7.91 9.19 25.95
N ILE A 266 -7.50 9.67 27.12
CA ILE A 266 -6.53 9.00 28.01
C ILE A 266 -7.27 8.69 29.30
N TYR A 267 -7.99 7.57 29.35
CA TYR A 267 -8.70 7.25 30.60
C TYR A 267 -7.74 7.32 31.82
N PRO A 268 -8.07 8.10 32.88
CA PRO A 268 -9.32 8.86 33.12
C PRO A 268 -9.34 10.33 32.62
N LEU A 269 -8.35 10.81 31.86
CA LEU A 269 -8.22 12.20 31.42
C LEU A 269 -8.65 12.38 29.95
N ILE A 270 -9.14 13.59 29.62
CA ILE A 270 -9.51 13.99 28.26
C ILE A 270 -8.65 15.20 27.87
N HIS A 271 -7.98 15.14 26.73
CA HIS A 271 -7.29 16.28 26.12
C HIS A 271 -7.99 16.72 24.83
N VAL A 272 -8.27 18.01 24.72
CA VAL A 272 -8.87 18.63 23.52
C VAL A 272 -7.77 19.27 22.69
N TYR A 273 -7.64 18.87 21.42
CA TYR A 273 -6.70 19.47 20.47
C TYR A 273 -7.44 20.47 19.59
N LYS A 274 -7.04 21.74 19.67
CA LYS A 274 -7.57 22.81 18.82
C LYS A 274 -6.67 22.97 17.59
N GLN A 275 -7.30 23.12 16.42
CA GLN A 275 -6.58 23.51 15.22
C GLN A 275 -5.92 24.87 15.51
N SER A 276 -4.58 24.94 15.41
CA SER A 276 -3.89 26.21 15.43
C SER A 276 -4.33 26.99 14.19
N GLN A 277 -4.99 28.13 14.39
CA GLN A 277 -5.20 29.09 13.31
C GLN A 277 -3.80 29.53 12.87
N VAL A 278 -3.30 29.00 11.77
CA VAL A 278 -2.16 29.56 11.06
C VAL A 278 -2.68 30.80 10.39
N GLY A 279 -2.29 31.96 10.95
CA GLY A 279 -2.53 33.28 10.38
C GLY A 279 -1.63 33.54 9.19
#